data_66f40cf7c44d5ee5bc6d992aa8c71966
#
_entry.id   66f40cf7c44d5ee5bc6d992aa8c71966
#
_cell.length_a   1.000
_cell.length_b   1.000
_cell.length_c   1.000
_cell.angle_alpha   90.00
_cell.angle_beta   90.00
_cell.angle_gamma   90.00
#
_symmetry.space_group_name_H-M   'P 1'
#
loop_
_entity.id
_entity.type
_entity.pdbx_description
1 polymer ?
#
loop_
_entity_poly.entity_id
_entity_poly.type
_entity_poly.pdbx_seq_one_letter_code
_entity_poly.pdbx_strand_id
1 'polypeptide(L)'
;MITRNIYSTVAKALKRFPAVAILGPRQVGKTTLVKQVSKSLKGEVLFLDLEKDSDYNKLNRDAEDFLSQYVKSTVVLDEIQRMPSLFVLLRPLIDENRKPARYLITGSASPELLKGATESLAGRISYLHLYPINVMELPEKISIHQHWLRGGFPVALTAKSNDFAFDWLGNFITNYIERDLPNLFDVQFSPILMKKMWQMMAHWQSQIINLEDISRSLSVGATTVKRYFDFLEGAFIIHRLPPFYVNINKRLVKSPKLYILDSGMLHRLLHITSNKELAGHPFSGASWEAYVVSQLIYNMPGHLTAYFYRTHTGAECDVVLAQGHIIKYCIEIKLGK
;
A
#
# COMPACT_ATOMS: atom_id res chain seq x y z
N MET A 1 -3.07 11.04 18.98
CA MET A 1 -3.47 10.37 17.72
C MET A 1 -2.97 11.22 16.56
N ILE A 2 -2.39 10.64 15.53
CA ILE A 2 -1.87 11.38 14.37
C ILE A 2 -3.03 11.63 13.38
N THR A 3 -3.21 12.89 12.99
CA THR A 3 -4.23 13.27 12.02
C THR A 3 -3.78 12.80 10.61
N ARG A 4 -4.68 12.13 9.88
CA ARG A 4 -4.37 11.62 8.55
C ARG A 4 -4.92 12.60 7.49
N ASN A 5 -4.08 13.02 6.57
CA ASN A 5 -4.43 13.98 5.51
C ASN A 5 -5.59 13.49 4.63
N ILE A 6 -5.67 12.18 4.42
CA ILE A 6 -6.71 11.56 3.60
C ILE A 6 -8.13 11.70 4.21
N TYR A 7 -8.26 12.03 5.50
CA TYR A 7 -9.57 12.15 6.18
C TYR A 7 -10.56 13.03 5.40
N SER A 8 -10.13 14.20 4.96
CA SER A 8 -10.97 15.14 4.20
C SER A 8 -11.38 14.57 2.84
N THR A 9 -10.50 13.82 2.19
CA THR A 9 -10.76 13.16 0.90
C THR A 9 -11.77 12.03 1.07
N VAL A 10 -11.65 11.21 2.12
CA VAL A 10 -12.63 10.17 2.45
C VAL A 10 -14.01 10.79 2.73
N ALA A 11 -14.07 11.85 3.54
CA ALA A 11 -15.32 12.54 3.84
C ALA A 11 -15.98 13.16 2.59
N LYS A 12 -15.20 13.66 1.63
CA LYS A 12 -15.70 14.15 0.34
C LYS A 12 -16.19 13.01 -0.55
N ALA A 13 -15.46 11.89 -0.60
CA ALA A 13 -15.85 10.73 -1.39
C ALA A 13 -17.17 10.12 -0.89
N LEU A 14 -17.36 10.01 0.43
CA LEU A 14 -18.59 9.51 1.05
C LEU A 14 -19.83 10.38 0.74
N LYS A 15 -19.67 11.65 0.40
CA LYS A 15 -20.77 12.51 -0.05
C LYS A 15 -21.17 12.27 -1.51
N ARG A 16 -20.36 11.56 -2.29
CA ARG A 16 -20.51 11.43 -3.75
C ARG A 16 -20.74 10.00 -4.21
N PHE A 17 -20.13 9.03 -3.53
CA PHE A 17 -20.13 7.64 -3.95
C PHE A 17 -20.95 6.77 -2.99
N PRO A 18 -21.68 5.78 -3.52
CA PRO A 18 -22.36 4.78 -2.71
C PRO A 18 -21.40 3.95 -1.86
N ALA A 19 -20.24 3.60 -2.41
CA ALA A 19 -19.20 2.88 -1.70
C ALA A 19 -17.88 3.66 -1.74
N VAL A 20 -17.13 3.60 -0.63
CA VAL A 20 -15.76 4.12 -0.53
C VAL A 20 -14.88 3.04 0.08
N ALA A 21 -13.81 2.65 -0.60
CA ALA A 21 -12.84 1.70 -0.11
C ALA A 21 -11.54 2.41 0.28
N ILE A 22 -11.07 2.16 1.49
CA ILE A 22 -9.77 2.61 2.01
C ILE A 22 -8.82 1.41 2.00
N LEU A 23 -7.90 1.41 1.07
CA LEU A 23 -6.93 0.34 0.85
C LEU A 23 -5.55 0.76 1.35
N GLY A 24 -4.73 -0.21 1.72
CA GLY A 24 -3.35 0.07 2.16
C GLY A 24 -2.78 -1.05 3.03
N PRO A 25 -1.48 -1.01 3.34
CA PRO A 25 -0.82 -2.07 4.09
C PRO A 25 -1.50 -2.35 5.43
N ARG A 26 -1.27 -3.52 6.00
CA ARG A 26 -1.70 -3.81 7.37
C ARG A 26 -1.06 -2.83 8.36
N GLN A 27 -1.76 -2.56 9.46
CA GLN A 27 -1.27 -1.77 10.60
C GLN A 27 -0.94 -0.28 10.32
N VAL A 28 -1.39 0.29 9.19
CA VAL A 28 -1.24 1.73 8.90
C VAL A 28 -2.35 2.61 9.51
N GLY A 29 -3.35 1.98 10.17
CA GLY A 29 -4.43 2.69 10.86
C GLY A 29 -5.72 2.84 10.08
N LYS A 30 -6.04 1.96 9.10
CA LYS A 30 -7.30 1.96 8.33
C LYS A 30 -8.53 1.94 9.24
N THR A 31 -8.64 0.95 10.12
CA THR A 31 -9.73 0.81 11.09
C THR A 31 -9.88 2.05 11.99
N THR A 32 -8.75 2.64 12.40
CA THR A 32 -8.75 3.88 13.21
C THR A 32 -9.34 5.05 12.43
N LEU A 33 -8.92 5.24 11.17
CA LEU A 33 -9.44 6.26 10.28
C LEU A 33 -10.94 6.08 10.03
N VAL A 34 -11.36 4.85 9.72
CA VAL A 34 -12.77 4.54 9.49
C VAL A 34 -13.62 4.83 10.73
N LYS A 35 -13.18 4.45 11.93
CA LYS A 35 -13.86 4.78 13.19
C LYS A 35 -13.97 6.30 13.43
N GLN A 36 -12.95 7.08 13.03
CA GLN A 36 -13.02 8.55 13.10
C GLN A 36 -14.02 9.13 12.11
N VAL A 37 -13.97 8.67 10.85
CA VAL A 37 -14.89 9.12 9.80
C VAL A 37 -16.34 8.75 10.15
N SER A 38 -16.57 7.54 10.64
CA SER A 38 -17.88 7.05 11.03
C SER A 38 -18.56 7.94 12.07
N LYS A 39 -17.80 8.50 13.02
CA LYS A 39 -18.32 9.44 14.02
C LYS A 39 -18.86 10.74 13.43
N SER A 40 -18.41 11.11 12.23
CA SER A 40 -18.86 12.33 11.53
C SER A 40 -20.03 12.10 10.58
N LEU A 41 -20.42 10.84 10.36
CA LEU A 41 -21.55 10.49 9.51
C LEU A 41 -22.87 10.75 10.22
N LYS A 42 -23.86 11.18 9.46
CA LYS A 42 -25.24 11.32 9.94
C LYS A 42 -25.98 9.99 9.82
N GLY A 43 -26.70 9.62 10.85
CA GLY A 43 -27.50 8.38 10.88
C GLY A 43 -26.76 7.22 11.54
N GLU A 44 -27.38 6.06 11.45
CA GLU A 44 -26.87 4.82 12.03
C GLU A 44 -25.67 4.30 11.22
N VAL A 45 -24.66 3.78 11.92
CA VAL A 45 -23.48 3.13 11.33
C VAL A 45 -23.38 1.72 11.90
N LEU A 46 -23.54 0.73 11.03
CA LEU A 46 -23.25 -0.66 11.34
C LEU A 46 -21.75 -0.93 11.06
N PHE A 47 -21.00 -1.37 12.07
CA PHE A 47 -19.59 -1.71 11.93
C PHE A 47 -19.41 -3.24 12.01
N LEU A 48 -18.90 -3.84 10.93
CA LEU A 48 -18.59 -5.26 10.83
C LEU A 48 -17.08 -5.44 10.60
N ASP A 49 -16.44 -6.13 11.54
CA ASP A 49 -15.03 -6.49 11.49
C ASP A 49 -14.90 -7.95 11.02
N LEU A 50 -14.50 -8.15 9.77
CA LEU A 50 -14.46 -9.49 9.17
C LEU A 50 -13.30 -10.37 9.69
N GLU A 51 -12.40 -9.82 10.52
CA GLU A 51 -11.46 -10.63 11.29
C GLU A 51 -12.12 -11.25 12.54
N LYS A 52 -13.31 -10.78 12.95
CA LYS A 52 -14.09 -11.37 14.04
C LYS A 52 -15.05 -12.42 13.52
N ASP A 53 -14.95 -13.63 14.06
CA ASP A 53 -15.82 -14.74 13.68
C ASP A 53 -17.32 -14.42 13.84
N SER A 54 -17.68 -13.64 14.87
CA SER A 54 -19.06 -13.23 15.10
C SER A 54 -19.63 -12.37 13.96
N ASP A 55 -18.85 -11.46 13.41
CA ASP A 55 -19.26 -10.58 12.33
C ASP A 55 -19.13 -11.28 10.98
N TYR A 56 -18.07 -12.06 10.78
CA TYR A 56 -17.89 -12.91 9.61
C TYR A 56 -19.08 -13.87 9.44
N ASN A 57 -19.48 -14.56 10.50
CA ASN A 57 -20.57 -15.55 10.45
C ASN A 57 -21.95 -14.94 10.17
N LYS A 58 -22.19 -13.66 10.53
CA LYS A 58 -23.44 -12.96 10.16
C LYS A 58 -23.59 -12.87 8.64
N LEU A 59 -22.47 -12.53 7.94
CA LEU A 59 -22.45 -12.40 6.48
C LEU A 59 -22.30 -13.75 5.78
N ASN A 60 -21.60 -14.71 6.38
CA ASN A 60 -21.35 -16.00 5.75
C ASN A 60 -22.62 -16.87 5.65
N ARG A 61 -23.64 -16.62 6.47
CA ARG A 61 -24.94 -17.33 6.42
C ARG A 61 -25.80 -16.85 5.26
N ASP A 62 -26.08 -15.56 5.23
CA ASP A 62 -26.81 -14.89 4.16
C ASP A 62 -26.48 -13.41 4.20
N ALA A 63 -25.47 -13.02 3.41
CA ALA A 63 -25.01 -11.64 3.39
C ALA A 63 -26.01 -10.70 2.72
N GLU A 64 -26.77 -11.19 1.74
CA GLU A 64 -27.76 -10.39 1.00
C GLU A 64 -28.92 -10.02 1.90
N ASP A 65 -29.58 -10.99 2.52
CA ASP A 65 -30.65 -10.74 3.47
C ASP A 65 -30.18 -9.88 4.65
N PHE A 66 -29.04 -10.20 5.23
CA PHE A 66 -28.50 -9.42 6.34
C PHE A 66 -28.26 -7.96 5.98
N LEU A 67 -27.58 -7.66 4.85
CA LEU A 67 -27.25 -6.30 4.44
C LEU A 67 -28.46 -5.50 3.93
N SER A 68 -29.48 -6.17 3.40
CA SER A 68 -30.74 -5.56 2.95
C SER A 68 -31.53 -4.92 4.11
N GLN A 69 -31.37 -5.43 5.32
CA GLN A 69 -31.99 -4.85 6.52
C GLN A 69 -31.42 -3.48 6.91
N TYR A 70 -30.22 -3.15 6.45
CA TYR A 70 -29.49 -1.91 6.77
C TYR A 70 -29.50 -0.88 5.63
N VAL A 71 -30.55 -0.83 4.83
CA VAL A 71 -30.67 0.10 3.68
C VAL A 71 -30.55 1.57 4.07
N LYS A 72 -30.98 1.94 5.28
CA LYS A 72 -30.96 3.33 5.78
C LYS A 72 -29.63 3.69 6.47
N SER A 73 -28.85 2.70 6.87
CA SER A 73 -27.59 2.85 7.62
C SER A 73 -26.36 2.93 6.71
N THR A 74 -25.25 3.43 7.20
CA THR A 74 -23.95 3.23 6.58
C THR A 74 -23.36 1.93 7.11
N VAL A 75 -22.99 1.01 6.23
CA VAL A 75 -22.35 -0.26 6.61
C VAL A 75 -20.84 -0.13 6.43
N VAL A 76 -20.10 -0.36 7.51
CA VAL A 76 -18.63 -0.47 7.50
C VAL A 76 -18.25 -1.94 7.40
N LEU A 77 -17.47 -2.28 6.38
CA LEU A 77 -16.89 -3.62 6.17
C LEU A 77 -15.39 -3.53 6.34
N ASP A 78 -14.90 -3.86 7.54
CA ASP A 78 -13.47 -3.80 7.87
C ASP A 78 -12.79 -5.11 7.47
N GLU A 79 -11.62 -5.02 6.80
CA GLU A 79 -10.81 -6.16 6.28
C GLU A 79 -11.55 -7.05 5.26
N ILE A 80 -12.14 -6.43 4.22
CA ILE A 80 -13.00 -7.09 3.21
C ILE A 80 -12.32 -8.25 2.47
N GLN A 81 -10.98 -8.29 2.39
CA GLN A 81 -10.26 -9.40 1.77
C GLN A 81 -10.50 -10.75 2.48
N ARG A 82 -11.07 -10.75 3.68
CA ARG A 82 -11.51 -11.97 4.39
C ARG A 82 -12.75 -12.60 3.74
N MET A 83 -13.54 -11.81 2.98
CA MET A 83 -14.73 -12.26 2.26
C MET A 83 -14.85 -11.53 0.91
N PRO A 84 -13.98 -11.85 -0.09
CA PRO A 84 -13.96 -11.15 -1.37
C PRO A 84 -15.26 -11.26 -2.16
N SER A 85 -16.05 -12.30 -1.93
CA SER A 85 -17.39 -12.48 -2.54
C SER A 85 -18.34 -11.33 -2.28
N LEU A 86 -18.14 -10.55 -1.20
CA LEU A 86 -18.93 -9.37 -0.91
C LEU A 86 -18.87 -8.32 -2.02
N PHE A 87 -17.74 -8.18 -2.73
CA PHE A 87 -17.66 -7.21 -3.84
C PHE A 87 -18.70 -7.48 -4.93
N VAL A 88 -18.97 -8.76 -5.23
CA VAL A 88 -19.99 -9.14 -6.21
C VAL A 88 -21.38 -8.85 -5.67
N LEU A 89 -21.63 -9.21 -4.41
CA LEU A 89 -22.92 -9.04 -3.73
C LEU A 89 -23.31 -7.56 -3.54
N LEU A 90 -22.33 -6.70 -3.24
CA LEU A 90 -22.61 -5.28 -3.02
C LEU A 90 -23.15 -4.56 -4.26
N ARG A 91 -22.90 -5.08 -5.46
CA ARG A 91 -23.36 -4.46 -6.71
C ARG A 91 -24.89 -4.34 -6.79
N PRO A 92 -25.69 -5.43 -6.74
CA PRO A 92 -27.15 -5.32 -6.76
C PRO A 92 -27.68 -4.48 -5.61
N LEU A 93 -27.17 -4.66 -4.39
CA LEU A 93 -27.60 -3.88 -3.22
C LEU A 93 -27.37 -2.37 -3.37
N ILE A 94 -26.29 -1.96 -4.06
CA ILE A 94 -26.04 -0.56 -4.37
C ILE A 94 -27.00 -0.07 -5.48
N ASP A 95 -27.25 -0.88 -6.49
CA ASP A 95 -28.12 -0.49 -7.61
C ASP A 95 -29.59 -0.31 -7.18
N GLU A 96 -30.07 -1.11 -6.25
CA GLU A 96 -31.40 -0.97 -5.64
C GLU A 96 -31.56 0.34 -4.86
N ASN A 97 -30.51 0.77 -4.19
CA ASN A 97 -30.52 2.03 -3.45
C ASN A 97 -29.18 2.76 -3.56
N ARG A 98 -29.03 3.57 -4.60
CA ARG A 98 -27.80 4.29 -4.98
C ARG A 98 -27.55 5.54 -4.14
N LYS A 99 -27.66 5.40 -2.84
CA LYS A 99 -27.45 6.47 -1.86
C LYS A 99 -25.94 6.64 -1.56
N PRO A 100 -25.40 7.87 -1.47
CA PRO A 100 -24.05 8.10 -0.97
C PRO A 100 -23.82 7.52 0.42
N ALA A 101 -22.58 7.14 0.72
CA ALA A 101 -22.13 6.56 2.00
C ALA A 101 -22.89 5.28 2.41
N ARG A 102 -23.33 4.46 1.46
CA ARG A 102 -23.94 3.15 1.79
C ARG A 102 -22.90 2.21 2.42
N TYR A 103 -21.72 2.17 1.81
CA TYR A 103 -20.64 1.27 2.25
C TYR A 103 -19.33 2.01 2.43
N LEU A 104 -18.70 1.79 3.58
CA LEU A 104 -17.32 2.21 3.85
C LEU A 104 -16.49 0.95 4.10
N ILE A 105 -15.53 0.70 3.22
CA ILE A 105 -14.83 -0.57 3.13
C ILE A 105 -13.37 -0.35 3.48
N THR A 106 -12.74 -1.29 4.19
CA THR A 106 -11.28 -1.32 4.29
C THR A 106 -10.72 -2.62 3.74
N GLY A 107 -9.49 -2.56 3.26
CA GLY A 107 -8.79 -3.75 2.76
C GLY A 107 -7.28 -3.60 2.81
N SER A 108 -6.60 -4.73 3.00
CA SER A 108 -5.13 -4.79 3.07
C SER A 108 -4.49 -5.33 1.79
N ALA A 109 -5.28 -5.46 0.72
CA ALA A 109 -4.81 -5.85 -0.61
C ALA A 109 -5.48 -5.02 -1.71
N SER A 110 -4.80 -4.89 -2.85
CA SER A 110 -5.36 -4.30 -4.06
C SER A 110 -6.52 -5.16 -4.58
N PRO A 111 -7.66 -4.54 -4.97
CA PRO A 111 -8.81 -5.26 -5.52
C PRO A 111 -8.47 -6.08 -6.76
N GLU A 112 -7.51 -5.64 -7.55
CA GLU A 112 -7.05 -6.31 -8.78
C GLU A 112 -6.50 -7.72 -8.53
N LEU A 113 -6.01 -7.98 -7.32
CA LEU A 113 -5.51 -9.29 -6.90
C LEU A 113 -6.53 -10.10 -6.08
N LEU A 114 -7.63 -9.48 -5.67
CA LEU A 114 -8.73 -10.17 -5.02
C LEU A 114 -9.65 -10.77 -6.09
N LYS A 115 -9.68 -12.09 -6.17
CA LYS A 115 -10.53 -12.82 -7.13
C LYS A 115 -11.99 -12.33 -7.05
N GLY A 116 -12.49 -11.78 -8.17
CA GLY A 116 -13.89 -11.36 -8.30
C GLY A 116 -14.22 -9.93 -7.85
N ALA A 117 -13.24 -9.14 -7.38
CA ALA A 117 -13.50 -7.80 -6.84
C ALA A 117 -13.59 -6.69 -7.91
N THR A 118 -12.88 -6.81 -9.03
CA THR A 118 -12.58 -5.68 -9.93
C THR A 118 -13.71 -5.27 -10.87
N GLU A 119 -14.52 -6.19 -11.32
CA GLU A 119 -15.54 -5.89 -12.35
C GLU A 119 -16.89 -5.45 -11.77
N SER A 120 -17.19 -5.78 -10.51
CA SER A 120 -18.55 -5.67 -9.97
C SER A 120 -18.96 -4.26 -9.53
N LEU A 121 -18.02 -3.42 -9.05
CA LEU A 121 -18.34 -2.12 -8.46
C LEU A 121 -17.91 -0.92 -9.31
N ALA A 122 -17.55 -1.11 -10.57
CA ALA A 122 -17.17 -0.02 -11.49
C ALA A 122 -18.24 1.09 -11.53
N GLY A 123 -17.83 2.35 -11.36
CA GLY A 123 -18.72 3.51 -11.31
C GLY A 123 -19.56 3.66 -10.02
N ARG A 124 -19.41 2.76 -9.05
CA ARG A 124 -20.15 2.76 -7.77
C ARG A 124 -19.24 2.98 -6.56
N ILE A 125 -17.96 2.73 -6.70
CA ILE A 125 -16.98 2.77 -5.62
C ILE A 125 -15.87 3.78 -5.91
N SER A 126 -15.42 4.46 -4.86
CA SER A 126 -14.19 5.27 -4.89
C SER A 126 -13.11 4.54 -4.09
N TYR A 127 -11.98 4.24 -4.74
CA TYR A 127 -10.82 3.66 -4.09
C TYR A 127 -9.88 4.76 -3.62
N LEU A 128 -9.50 4.72 -2.35
CA LEU A 128 -8.57 5.63 -1.72
C LEU A 128 -7.47 4.83 -1.02
N HIS A 129 -6.24 5.33 -1.05
CA HIS A 129 -5.09 4.62 -0.50
C HIS A 129 -4.62 5.29 0.78
N LEU A 130 -4.55 4.52 1.87
CA LEU A 130 -3.96 4.91 3.13
C LEU A 130 -2.58 4.26 3.27
N TYR A 131 -1.56 5.05 3.03
CA TYR A 131 -0.16 4.62 3.19
C TYR A 131 0.31 4.77 4.64
N PRO A 132 1.53 4.29 5.00
CA PRO A 132 2.18 4.67 6.24
C PRO A 132 2.18 6.19 6.45
N ILE A 133 2.39 6.66 7.68
CA ILE A 133 2.44 8.10 7.98
C ILE A 133 3.48 8.74 7.06
N ASN A 134 3.08 9.79 6.35
CA ASN A 134 3.96 10.51 5.44
C ASN A 134 4.53 11.79 6.08
N VAL A 135 5.50 12.41 5.43
CA VAL A 135 6.19 13.59 5.95
C VAL A 135 5.26 14.76 6.29
N MET A 136 4.13 14.90 5.55
CA MET A 136 3.13 15.95 5.77
C MET A 136 2.20 15.67 6.97
N GLU A 137 2.28 14.48 7.54
CA GLU A 137 1.47 14.03 8.69
C GLU A 137 2.31 13.92 9.98
N LEU A 138 3.62 14.25 9.90
CA LEU A 138 4.52 14.10 11.05
C LEU A 138 4.14 15.03 12.18
N PRO A 139 4.04 14.53 13.43
CA PRO A 139 4.00 15.37 14.60
C PRO A 139 5.29 16.19 14.73
N GLU A 140 5.20 17.44 15.22
CA GLU A 140 6.34 18.36 15.39
C GLU A 140 7.54 17.76 16.14
N LYS A 141 7.29 16.84 17.07
CA LYS A 141 8.32 16.17 17.88
C LYS A 141 9.10 15.08 17.13
N ILE A 142 8.68 14.70 15.91
CA ILE A 142 9.33 13.65 15.11
C ILE A 142 10.06 14.33 13.95
N SER A 143 11.38 14.21 13.93
CA SER A 143 12.20 14.77 12.86
C SER A 143 12.09 13.93 11.58
N ILE A 144 12.41 14.54 10.43
CA ILE A 144 12.50 13.84 9.13
C ILE A 144 13.55 12.72 9.21
N HIS A 145 14.67 12.92 9.91
CA HIS A 145 15.69 11.87 10.08
C HIS A 145 15.16 10.66 10.86
N GLN A 146 14.36 10.91 11.91
CA GLN A 146 13.72 9.83 12.66
C GLN A 146 12.67 9.10 11.81
N HIS A 147 11.90 9.83 11.01
CA HIS A 147 10.93 9.26 10.09
C HIS A 147 11.61 8.45 8.98
N TRP A 148 12.69 8.98 8.40
CA TRP A 148 13.49 8.24 7.42
C TRP A 148 14.07 6.95 8.03
N LEU A 149 14.62 7.02 9.26
CA LEU A 149 15.19 5.84 9.92
C LEU A 149 14.15 4.78 10.25
N ARG A 150 13.02 5.16 10.88
CA ARG A 150 12.02 4.23 11.44
C ARG A 150 10.88 3.89 10.49
N GLY A 151 10.75 4.61 9.38
CA GLY A 151 9.60 4.51 8.49
C GLY A 151 8.34 5.15 9.04
N GLY A 152 7.23 4.98 8.31
CA GLY A 152 5.95 5.59 8.60
C GLY A 152 4.92 4.66 9.25
N PHE A 153 5.25 3.40 9.57
CA PHE A 153 4.34 2.55 10.33
C PHE A 153 4.11 3.14 11.73
N PRO A 154 2.84 3.39 12.14
CA PRO A 154 2.54 4.17 13.36
C PRO A 154 3.26 3.67 14.61
N VAL A 155 3.32 2.35 14.83
CA VAL A 155 3.94 1.75 16.02
C VAL A 155 5.46 1.95 16.01
N ALA A 156 6.13 1.70 14.87
CA ALA A 156 7.57 1.89 14.74
C ALA A 156 7.96 3.37 14.83
N LEU A 157 7.22 4.24 14.13
CA LEU A 157 7.48 5.67 14.10
C LEU A 157 7.38 6.32 15.49
N THR A 158 6.35 5.96 16.26
CA THR A 158 6.09 6.55 17.60
C THR A 158 6.74 5.77 18.74
N ALA A 159 7.57 4.79 18.44
CA ALA A 159 8.29 3.98 19.42
C ALA A 159 9.16 4.83 20.34
N LYS A 160 9.28 4.44 21.62
CA LYS A 160 10.11 5.12 22.60
C LYS A 160 11.61 4.98 22.34
N SER A 161 12.03 3.86 21.70
CA SER A 161 13.42 3.57 21.35
C SER A 161 13.54 3.03 19.93
N ASN A 162 14.75 3.09 19.35
CA ASN A 162 15.04 2.44 18.08
C ASN A 162 14.95 0.92 18.20
N ASP A 163 15.48 0.36 19.28
CA ASP A 163 15.45 -1.09 19.50
C ASP A 163 14.03 -1.64 19.40
N PHE A 164 13.08 -1.04 20.15
CA PHE A 164 11.67 -1.46 20.05
C PHE A 164 11.11 -1.26 18.64
N ALA A 165 11.43 -0.15 17.96
CA ALA A 165 10.95 0.11 16.60
C ALA A 165 11.42 -1.00 15.63
N PHE A 166 12.69 -1.36 15.68
CA PHE A 166 13.27 -2.38 14.80
C PHE A 166 12.88 -3.80 15.18
N ASP A 167 12.67 -4.10 16.44
CA ASP A 167 12.10 -5.37 16.89
C ASP A 167 10.67 -5.53 16.37
N TRP A 168 9.87 -4.48 16.48
CA TRP A 168 8.51 -4.47 15.96
C TRP A 168 8.49 -4.70 14.43
N LEU A 169 9.34 -3.97 13.68
CA LEU A 169 9.47 -4.13 12.23
C LEU A 169 9.91 -5.54 11.84
N GLY A 170 10.86 -6.13 12.58
CA GLY A 170 11.29 -7.51 12.36
C GLY A 170 10.16 -8.52 12.54
N ASN A 171 9.42 -8.38 13.63
CA ASN A 171 8.24 -9.22 13.91
C ASN A 171 7.14 -8.99 12.87
N PHE A 172 6.91 -7.74 12.45
CA PHE A 172 5.95 -7.41 11.40
C PHE A 172 6.32 -8.12 10.08
N ILE A 173 7.57 -7.99 9.62
CA ILE A 173 8.06 -8.65 8.40
C ILE A 173 7.88 -10.16 8.48
N THR A 174 8.27 -10.78 9.59
CA THR A 174 8.15 -12.23 9.78
C THR A 174 6.69 -12.70 9.73
N ASN A 175 5.82 -12.06 10.51
CA ASN A 175 4.39 -12.40 10.53
C ASN A 175 3.72 -12.14 9.18
N TYR A 176 4.14 -11.08 8.49
CA TYR A 176 3.61 -10.73 7.18
C TYR A 176 3.92 -11.80 6.14
N ILE A 177 5.17 -12.29 6.12
CA ILE A 177 5.62 -13.34 5.20
C ILE A 177 4.97 -14.68 5.52
N GLU A 178 4.92 -15.05 6.80
CA GLU A 178 4.53 -16.40 7.20
C GLU A 178 3.01 -16.61 7.25
N ARG A 179 2.26 -15.55 7.54
CA ARG A 179 0.82 -15.64 7.76
C ARG A 179 -0.01 -14.73 6.88
N ASP A 180 0.37 -13.45 6.80
CA ASP A 180 -0.52 -12.45 6.21
C ASP A 180 -0.57 -12.54 4.69
N LEU A 181 0.57 -12.63 4.00
CA LEU A 181 0.62 -12.78 2.54
C LEU A 181 -0.08 -14.06 2.05
N PRO A 182 0.17 -15.26 2.62
CA PRO A 182 -0.56 -16.46 2.25
C PRO A 182 -2.07 -16.29 2.36
N ASN A 183 -2.54 -15.71 3.47
CA ASN A 183 -3.97 -15.50 3.73
C ASN A 183 -4.60 -14.43 2.84
N LEU A 184 -3.86 -13.38 2.46
CA LEU A 184 -4.36 -12.29 1.61
C LEU A 184 -4.69 -12.78 0.19
N PHE A 185 -3.88 -13.67 -0.34
CA PHE A 185 -3.95 -14.08 -1.74
C PHE A 185 -4.39 -15.53 -1.95
N ASP A 186 -4.73 -16.22 -0.87
CA ASP A 186 -5.09 -17.65 -0.89
C ASP A 186 -4.06 -18.48 -1.67
N VAL A 187 -2.79 -18.33 -1.30
CA VAL A 187 -1.66 -19.02 -1.94
C VAL A 187 -0.68 -19.53 -0.91
N GLN A 188 -0.06 -20.67 -1.24
CA GLN A 188 1.05 -21.17 -0.45
C GLN A 188 2.36 -20.59 -0.98
N PHE A 189 3.09 -19.93 -0.10
CA PHE A 189 4.45 -19.48 -0.34
C PHE A 189 5.43 -20.35 0.46
N SER A 190 6.64 -20.50 -0.07
CA SER A 190 7.76 -20.93 0.79
C SER A 190 8.22 -19.75 1.64
N PRO A 191 8.06 -19.75 2.97
CA PRO A 191 8.51 -18.65 3.82
C PRO A 191 10.01 -18.38 3.68
N ILE A 192 10.81 -19.43 3.46
CA ILE A 192 12.26 -19.33 3.27
C ILE A 192 12.57 -18.57 1.98
N LEU A 193 11.92 -18.91 0.88
CA LEU A 193 12.10 -18.20 -0.39
C LEU A 193 11.63 -16.75 -0.31
N MET A 194 10.51 -16.52 0.36
CA MET A 194 9.99 -15.17 0.52
C MET A 194 10.93 -14.31 1.38
N LYS A 195 11.50 -14.85 2.48
CA LYS A 195 12.52 -14.15 3.28
C LYS A 195 13.75 -13.82 2.45
N LYS A 196 14.28 -14.76 1.66
CA LYS A 196 15.40 -14.51 0.74
C LYS A 196 15.07 -13.41 -0.25
N MET A 197 13.89 -13.46 -0.87
CA MET A 197 13.45 -12.45 -1.82
C MET A 197 13.37 -11.05 -1.18
N TRP A 198 12.85 -10.92 0.04
CA TRP A 198 12.80 -9.63 0.74
C TRP A 198 14.21 -9.07 1.03
N GLN A 199 15.13 -9.92 1.46
CA GLN A 199 16.53 -9.51 1.64
C GLN A 199 17.17 -9.05 0.34
N MET A 200 16.97 -9.79 -0.76
CA MET A 200 17.45 -9.41 -2.08
C MET A 200 16.85 -8.09 -2.54
N MET A 201 15.55 -7.87 -2.35
CA MET A 201 14.87 -6.61 -2.71
C MET A 201 15.46 -5.41 -1.98
N ALA A 202 15.89 -5.57 -0.72
CA ALA A 202 16.56 -4.49 0.02
C ALA A 202 17.89 -4.08 -0.64
N HIS A 203 18.62 -5.02 -1.23
CA HIS A 203 19.86 -4.75 -1.97
C HIS A 203 19.61 -4.22 -3.39
N TRP A 204 18.43 -4.42 -3.97
CA TRP A 204 18.03 -3.88 -5.27
C TRP A 204 17.21 -2.59 -5.15
N GLN A 205 17.19 -2.00 -4.00
CA GLN A 205 16.51 -0.74 -3.76
C GLN A 205 16.99 0.33 -4.74
N SER A 206 16.06 1.05 -5.38
CA SER A 206 16.32 2.09 -6.38
C SER A 206 16.99 1.59 -7.67
N GLN A 207 17.01 0.28 -7.91
CA GLN A 207 17.63 -0.32 -9.11
C GLN A 207 16.58 -0.87 -10.06
N ILE A 208 16.93 -0.93 -11.35
CA ILE A 208 16.14 -1.60 -12.37
C ILE A 208 16.20 -3.10 -12.11
N ILE A 209 15.03 -3.72 -11.93
CA ILE A 209 14.93 -5.15 -11.64
C ILE A 209 15.08 -6.00 -12.92
N ASN A 210 15.84 -7.09 -12.79
CA ASN A 210 15.90 -8.15 -13.77
C ASN A 210 15.29 -9.43 -13.16
N LEU A 211 14.08 -9.78 -13.61
CA LEU A 211 13.36 -10.95 -13.07
C LEU A 211 14.10 -12.27 -13.32
N GLU A 212 14.89 -12.38 -14.42
CA GLU A 212 15.64 -13.59 -14.73
C GLU A 212 16.82 -13.79 -13.76
N ASP A 213 17.52 -12.70 -13.38
CA ASP A 213 18.61 -12.76 -12.41
C ASP A 213 18.07 -13.17 -11.03
N ILE A 214 16.90 -12.63 -10.66
CA ILE A 214 16.22 -12.98 -9.41
C ILE A 214 15.79 -14.45 -9.43
N SER A 215 15.22 -14.91 -10.54
CA SER A 215 14.76 -16.29 -10.68
C SER A 215 15.90 -17.30 -10.56
N ARG A 216 17.05 -17.01 -11.15
CA ARG A 216 18.27 -17.82 -11.02
C ARG A 216 18.75 -17.85 -9.56
N SER A 217 18.81 -16.70 -8.90
CA SER A 217 19.28 -16.58 -7.51
C SER A 217 18.35 -17.30 -6.50
N LEU A 218 17.07 -17.35 -6.78
CA LEU A 218 16.07 -18.02 -5.94
C LEU A 218 15.83 -19.49 -6.37
N SER A 219 16.40 -19.92 -7.49
CA SER A 219 16.17 -21.27 -8.08
C SER A 219 14.67 -21.54 -8.32
N VAL A 220 13.93 -20.54 -8.81
CA VAL A 220 12.50 -20.64 -9.17
C VAL A 220 12.25 -20.03 -10.55
N GLY A 221 11.14 -20.37 -11.19
CA GLY A 221 10.79 -19.82 -12.50
C GLY A 221 10.52 -18.30 -12.45
N ALA A 222 10.84 -17.58 -13.54
CA ALA A 222 10.61 -16.13 -13.65
C ALA A 222 9.13 -15.73 -13.45
N THR A 223 8.19 -16.59 -13.86
CA THR A 223 6.75 -16.42 -13.64
C THR A 223 6.40 -16.44 -12.15
N THR A 224 7.06 -17.27 -11.35
CA THR A 224 6.88 -17.33 -9.89
C THR A 224 7.41 -16.04 -9.25
N VAL A 225 8.59 -15.57 -9.66
CA VAL A 225 9.16 -14.30 -9.18
C VAL A 225 8.23 -13.15 -9.51
N LYS A 226 7.76 -13.05 -10.77
CA LYS A 226 6.80 -12.02 -11.18
C LYS A 226 5.57 -12.03 -10.30
N ARG A 227 4.98 -13.20 -10.04
CA ARG A 227 3.80 -13.35 -9.17
C ARG A 227 4.07 -12.89 -7.74
N TYR A 228 5.27 -13.17 -7.19
CA TYR A 228 5.64 -12.68 -5.86
C TYR A 228 5.74 -11.15 -5.82
N PHE A 229 6.32 -10.53 -6.84
CA PHE A 229 6.33 -9.07 -6.97
C PHE A 229 4.91 -8.50 -7.09
N ASP A 230 4.04 -9.12 -7.89
CA ASP A 230 2.64 -8.70 -8.04
C ASP A 230 1.91 -8.73 -6.69
N PHE A 231 2.10 -9.79 -5.89
CA PHE A 231 1.52 -9.87 -4.55
C PHE A 231 2.06 -8.82 -3.59
N LEU A 232 3.37 -8.58 -3.58
CA LEU A 232 3.98 -7.58 -2.70
C LEU A 232 3.55 -6.15 -3.08
N GLU A 233 3.42 -5.86 -4.36
CA GLU A 233 2.91 -4.58 -4.84
C GLU A 233 1.43 -4.41 -4.52
N GLY A 234 0.62 -5.44 -4.77
CA GLY A 234 -0.79 -5.44 -4.40
C GLY A 234 -1.07 -5.43 -2.90
N ALA A 235 -0.09 -5.82 -2.08
CA ALA A 235 -0.09 -5.68 -0.63
C ALA A 235 0.48 -4.33 -0.15
N PHE A 236 0.83 -3.43 -1.06
CA PHE A 236 1.39 -2.09 -0.78
C PHE A 236 2.72 -2.10 -0.02
N ILE A 237 3.53 -3.14 -0.20
CA ILE A 237 4.85 -3.27 0.43
C ILE A 237 5.93 -2.69 -0.47
N ILE A 238 5.80 -2.90 -1.77
CA ILE A 238 6.73 -2.38 -2.78
C ILE A 238 5.99 -1.53 -3.81
N HIS A 239 6.77 -0.79 -4.58
CA HIS A 239 6.34 -0.12 -5.80
C HIS A 239 7.35 -0.36 -6.90
N ARG A 240 6.86 -0.71 -8.08
CA ARG A 240 7.65 -0.86 -9.29
C ARG A 240 7.44 0.38 -10.15
N LEU A 241 8.36 1.35 -10.02
CA LEU A 241 8.31 2.60 -10.78
C LEU A 241 8.62 2.33 -12.25
N PRO A 242 7.66 2.54 -13.17
CA PRO A 242 7.87 2.26 -14.59
C PRO A 242 8.76 3.32 -15.26
N PRO A 243 9.45 2.97 -16.35
CA PRO A 243 10.20 3.95 -17.12
C PRO A 243 9.27 4.87 -17.91
N PHE A 244 9.68 6.13 -18.10
CA PHE A 244 8.99 7.09 -18.95
C PHE A 244 9.47 6.97 -20.39
N TYR A 245 8.52 6.77 -21.30
CA TYR A 245 8.76 6.82 -22.76
C TYR A 245 7.65 7.61 -23.43
N VAL A 246 8.00 8.40 -24.43
CA VAL A 246 7.04 9.10 -25.26
C VAL A 246 6.21 8.08 -26.06
N ASN A 247 6.83 6.98 -26.52
CA ASN A 247 6.13 5.88 -27.18
C ASN A 247 5.63 4.85 -26.15
N ILE A 248 4.31 4.76 -25.99
CA ILE A 248 3.64 3.88 -25.02
C ILE A 248 4.03 2.40 -25.20
N ASN A 249 4.20 1.94 -26.45
CA ASN A 249 4.59 0.54 -26.73
C ASN A 249 5.97 0.18 -26.16
N LYS A 250 6.89 1.14 -26.09
CA LYS A 250 8.21 0.92 -25.50
C LYS A 250 8.20 0.89 -23.97
N ARG A 251 7.18 1.48 -23.31
CA ARG A 251 7.03 1.44 -21.84
C ARG A 251 6.72 0.04 -21.32
N LEU A 252 6.00 -0.75 -22.09
CA LEU A 252 5.55 -2.09 -21.69
C LEU A 252 6.68 -3.14 -21.69
N VAL A 253 7.81 -2.84 -22.30
CA VAL A 253 8.88 -3.82 -22.56
C VAL A 253 10.08 -3.67 -21.62
N LYS A 254 10.24 -2.52 -20.92
CA LYS A 254 11.39 -2.26 -20.07
C LYS A 254 11.12 -2.46 -18.59
N SER A 255 12.11 -3.01 -17.89
CA SER A 255 12.05 -3.32 -16.47
C SER A 255 11.90 -2.06 -15.61
N PRO A 256 11.04 -2.09 -14.58
CA PRO A 256 10.87 -0.98 -13.65
C PRO A 256 12.00 -0.89 -12.63
N LYS A 257 12.14 0.28 -11.97
CA LYS A 257 12.91 0.42 -10.72
C LYS A 257 12.09 -0.10 -9.54
N LEU A 258 12.76 -0.76 -8.58
CA LEU A 258 12.13 -1.32 -7.39
C LEU A 258 12.28 -0.39 -6.19
N TYR A 259 11.19 -0.19 -5.47
CA TYR A 259 11.16 0.55 -4.20
C TYR A 259 10.39 -0.23 -3.14
N ILE A 260 11.02 -0.51 -1.99
CA ILE A 260 10.31 -0.87 -0.76
C ILE A 260 9.72 0.44 -0.23
N LEU A 261 8.40 0.48 -0.06
CA LEU A 261 7.67 1.71 0.22
C LEU A 261 7.89 2.28 1.63
N ASP A 262 8.31 1.46 2.59
CA ASP A 262 8.61 1.93 3.94
C ASP A 262 10.11 1.84 4.24
N SER A 263 10.73 2.98 4.54
CA SER A 263 12.17 3.06 4.81
C SER A 263 12.58 2.32 6.09
N GLY A 264 11.73 2.23 7.09
CA GLY A 264 12.02 1.46 8.30
C GLY A 264 12.08 -0.04 8.02
N MET A 265 11.18 -0.56 7.18
CA MET A 265 11.26 -1.95 6.70
C MET A 265 12.55 -2.20 5.93
N LEU A 266 12.92 -1.29 5.02
CA LEU A 266 14.17 -1.36 4.28
C LEU A 266 15.37 -1.42 5.23
N HIS A 267 15.45 -0.52 6.20
CA HIS A 267 16.54 -0.47 7.17
C HIS A 267 16.58 -1.72 8.04
N ARG A 268 15.43 -2.25 8.45
CA ARG A 268 15.36 -3.52 9.20
C ARG A 268 15.93 -4.69 8.40
N LEU A 269 15.65 -4.76 7.09
CA LEU A 269 16.18 -5.78 6.19
C LEU A 269 17.70 -5.64 5.97
N LEU A 270 18.22 -4.40 5.98
CA LEU A 270 19.65 -4.08 5.85
C LEU A 270 20.39 -4.07 7.19
N HIS A 271 19.72 -4.40 8.31
CA HIS A 271 20.27 -4.37 9.66
C HIS A 271 20.80 -2.99 10.10
N ILE A 272 20.23 -1.90 9.59
CA ILE A 272 20.52 -0.52 9.97
C ILE A 272 19.59 -0.12 11.10
N THR A 273 20.11 0.23 12.28
CA THR A 273 19.30 0.50 13.48
C THR A 273 19.49 1.90 14.06
N SER A 274 20.44 2.66 13.54
CA SER A 274 20.74 4.01 14.03
C SER A 274 21.03 4.99 12.88
N ASN A 275 20.81 6.29 13.13
CA ASN A 275 21.17 7.35 12.18
C ASN A 275 22.66 7.36 11.85
N LYS A 276 23.52 6.97 12.80
CA LYS A 276 24.98 6.89 12.58
C LYS A 276 25.33 5.79 11.58
N GLU A 277 24.76 4.60 11.75
CA GLU A 277 24.90 3.50 10.80
C GLU A 277 24.35 3.87 9.44
N LEU A 278 23.14 4.47 9.39
CA LEU A 278 22.50 4.88 8.15
C LEU A 278 23.35 5.89 7.36
N ALA A 279 23.92 6.89 8.04
CA ALA A 279 24.76 7.89 7.40
C ALA A 279 26.05 7.32 6.79
N GLY A 280 26.62 6.27 7.40
CA GLY A 280 27.84 5.60 6.91
C GLY A 280 27.57 4.39 6.00
N HIS A 281 26.32 4.02 5.78
CA HIS A 281 25.99 2.81 5.06
C HIS A 281 26.07 2.99 3.52
N PRO A 282 26.62 2.03 2.76
CA PRO A 282 26.70 2.12 1.29
C PRO A 282 25.36 2.35 0.60
N PHE A 283 24.25 1.89 1.19
CA PHE A 283 22.89 2.07 0.67
C PHE A 283 22.18 3.35 1.15
N SER A 284 22.86 4.26 1.86
CA SER A 284 22.24 5.50 2.37
C SER A 284 21.62 6.35 1.24
N GLY A 285 22.32 6.50 0.11
CA GLY A 285 21.81 7.22 -1.05
C GLY A 285 20.56 6.57 -1.66
N ALA A 286 20.61 5.24 -1.90
CA ALA A 286 19.46 4.48 -2.42
C ALA A 286 18.27 4.46 -1.44
N SER A 287 18.54 4.41 -0.13
CA SER A 287 17.51 4.51 0.91
C SER A 287 16.88 5.90 0.93
N TRP A 288 17.66 6.96 0.77
CA TRP A 288 17.13 8.32 0.68
C TRP A 288 16.27 8.52 -0.56
N GLU A 289 16.75 8.06 -1.71
CA GLU A 289 15.95 8.06 -2.96
C GLU A 289 14.62 7.35 -2.76
N ALA A 290 14.64 6.15 -2.19
CA ALA A 290 13.43 5.39 -1.91
C ALA A 290 12.48 6.11 -0.95
N TYR A 291 13.02 6.72 0.11
CA TYR A 291 12.23 7.50 1.04
C TYR A 291 11.52 8.66 0.32
N VAL A 292 12.24 9.44 -0.49
CA VAL A 292 11.65 10.57 -1.23
C VAL A 292 10.62 10.08 -2.24
N VAL A 293 10.93 9.03 -3.01
CA VAL A 293 9.99 8.44 -3.98
C VAL A 293 8.71 7.99 -3.28
N SER A 294 8.81 7.33 -2.12
CA SER A 294 7.64 6.93 -1.34
C SER A 294 6.81 8.13 -0.90
N GLN A 295 7.45 9.22 -0.42
CA GLN A 295 6.73 10.42 -0.03
C GLN A 295 6.02 11.09 -1.22
N LEU A 296 6.61 11.08 -2.40
CA LEU A 296 5.97 11.55 -3.63
C LEU A 296 4.75 10.70 -3.99
N ILE A 297 4.87 9.37 -3.99
CA ILE A 297 3.76 8.44 -4.26
C ILE A 297 2.61 8.64 -3.28
N TYR A 298 2.90 8.79 -1.99
CA TYR A 298 1.88 8.93 -0.95
C TYR A 298 1.07 10.23 -1.05
N ASN A 299 1.68 11.28 -1.58
CA ASN A 299 1.08 12.61 -1.65
C ASN A 299 0.75 13.06 -3.08
N MET A 300 0.99 12.22 -4.08
CA MET A 300 0.81 12.58 -5.49
C MET A 300 -0.67 12.79 -5.83
N PRO A 301 -1.04 13.90 -6.49
CA PRO A 301 -2.38 14.09 -7.02
C PRO A 301 -2.76 13.00 -8.01
N GLY A 302 -4.00 12.50 -7.95
CA GLY A 302 -4.46 11.36 -8.75
C GLY A 302 -4.47 11.56 -10.28
N HIS A 303 -4.26 12.80 -10.77
CA HIS A 303 -4.12 13.07 -12.20
C HIS A 303 -2.68 12.95 -12.72
N LEU A 304 -1.71 12.77 -11.82
CA LEU A 304 -0.31 12.53 -12.16
C LEU A 304 0.03 11.06 -12.06
N THR A 305 1.02 10.64 -12.84
CA THR A 305 1.63 9.31 -12.78
C THR A 305 3.14 9.48 -12.66
N ALA A 306 3.75 8.69 -11.78
CA ALA A 306 5.19 8.70 -11.56
C ALA A 306 5.89 7.69 -12.47
N TYR A 307 7.04 8.08 -12.97
CA TYR A 307 7.94 7.30 -13.80
C TYR A 307 9.38 7.62 -13.41
N PHE A 308 10.34 6.79 -13.85
CA PHE A 308 11.74 7.21 -13.95
C PHE A 308 12.13 7.37 -15.41
N TYR A 309 13.23 8.08 -15.67
CA TYR A 309 13.76 8.21 -17.02
C TYR A 309 15.24 7.81 -17.04
N ARG A 310 15.63 6.98 -18.02
CA ARG A 310 17.02 6.61 -18.24
C ARG A 310 17.27 6.34 -19.73
N THR A 311 18.34 6.94 -20.25
CA THR A 311 18.82 6.70 -21.61
C THR A 311 19.86 5.58 -21.65
N HIS A 312 20.08 5.02 -22.83
CA HIS A 312 21.18 4.07 -23.03
C HIS A 312 22.57 4.72 -22.84
N THR A 313 22.67 6.04 -23.02
CA THR A 313 23.90 6.83 -22.83
C THR A 313 24.16 7.25 -21.39
N GLY A 314 23.27 6.85 -20.47
CA GLY A 314 23.46 7.05 -19.02
C GLY A 314 22.84 8.31 -18.44
N ALA A 315 22.18 9.18 -19.23
CA ALA A 315 21.40 10.28 -18.66
C ALA A 315 20.19 9.71 -17.90
N GLU A 316 19.98 10.16 -16.67
CA GLU A 316 18.95 9.65 -15.77
C GLU A 316 18.20 10.80 -15.10
N CYS A 317 16.91 10.58 -14.81
CA CYS A 317 16.09 11.40 -13.92
C CYS A 317 15.36 10.44 -12.99
N ASP A 318 15.53 10.62 -11.68
CA ASP A 318 15.02 9.68 -10.68
C ASP A 318 13.51 9.58 -10.69
N VAL A 319 12.80 10.72 -10.78
CA VAL A 319 11.35 10.74 -10.87
C VAL A 319 10.88 11.74 -11.94
N VAL A 320 10.03 11.25 -12.84
CA VAL A 320 9.28 12.05 -13.80
C VAL A 320 7.81 11.96 -13.42
N LEU A 321 7.18 13.09 -13.07
CA LEU A 321 5.74 13.15 -12.87
C LEU A 321 5.08 13.67 -14.15
N ALA A 322 4.16 12.90 -14.71
CA ALA A 322 3.49 13.23 -15.96
C ALA A 322 1.97 13.13 -15.85
N GLN A 323 1.28 13.97 -16.63
CA GLN A 323 -0.15 13.88 -16.89
C GLN A 323 -0.34 13.36 -18.32
N GLY A 324 -0.66 12.09 -18.46
CA GLY A 324 -0.62 11.42 -19.77
C GLY A 324 0.80 11.43 -20.35
N HIS A 325 0.98 12.14 -21.48
CA HIS A 325 2.29 12.28 -22.14
C HIS A 325 3.04 13.56 -21.76
N ILE A 326 2.38 14.46 -21.02
CA ILE A 326 2.94 15.76 -20.69
C ILE A 326 3.71 15.65 -19.39
N ILE A 327 5.03 15.84 -19.46
CA ILE A 327 5.88 15.94 -18.28
C ILE A 327 5.52 17.23 -17.53
N LYS A 328 5.24 17.10 -16.24
CA LYS A 328 5.00 18.23 -15.33
C LYS A 328 6.21 18.54 -14.47
N TYR A 329 6.90 17.50 -13.99
CA TYR A 329 8.05 17.66 -13.11
C TYR A 329 9.12 16.60 -13.45
N CYS A 330 10.37 17.02 -13.42
CA CYS A 330 11.54 16.15 -13.41
C CYS A 330 12.27 16.40 -12.08
N ILE A 331 12.48 15.35 -11.31
CA ILE A 331 13.01 15.42 -9.95
C ILE A 331 14.28 14.56 -9.88
N GLU A 332 15.36 15.19 -9.50
CA GLU A 332 16.64 14.56 -9.18
C GLU A 332 16.76 14.50 -7.65
N ILE A 333 17.09 13.33 -7.10
CA ILE A 333 17.12 13.10 -5.66
C ILE A 333 18.56 12.91 -5.21
N LYS A 334 19.05 13.78 -4.33
CA LYS A 334 20.40 13.68 -3.77
C LYS A 334 20.38 13.77 -2.25
N LEU A 335 21.12 12.87 -1.63
CA LEU A 335 21.41 12.97 -0.20
C LEU A 335 22.50 14.04 -0.05
N GLY A 336 22.11 15.22 0.47
CA GLY A 336 23.05 16.27 0.82
C GLY A 336 24.00 15.84 1.96
N LYS A 337 25.20 16.43 1.99
CA LYS A 337 26.15 16.24 3.09
C LYS A 337 25.73 17.04 4.32
#